data_bb98fe448421d1ab3a8306819daf5594
#
_entry.id   bb98fe448421d1ab3a8306819daf5594
#
_cell.length_a   1.000
_cell.length_b   1.000
_cell.length_c   1.000
_cell.angle_alpha   90.00
_cell.angle_beta   90.00
_cell.angle_gamma   90.00
#
_symmetry.space_group_name_H-M   'P 1'
#
loop_
_entity.id
_entity.type
_entity.pdbx_description
1 polymer ?
#
loop_
_entity_poly.entity_id
_entity_poly.type
_entity_poly.pdbx_seq_one_letter_code
_entity_poly.pdbx_strand_id
1 'polypeptide(L)'
;MKTVVNSWNEWDPLKHVIVGRADDCHIPPEEPALDAKVPEDSDMRGQWGRRPQETIDRANELLDNFASLLENRGIRVDRPTPIDFSKPATTPDFHTDSQFGCMPPRDVLLTVGSEILEATMSYRCRWFEYLCYRPLMEKYWEEDPNFRHEAAPKPRLTDRD
;
A
#
# COMPACT_ATOMS: atom_id res chain seq x y z
N MET A 1 2.13 -22.82 18.93
CA MET A 1 2.60 -21.45 18.60
C MET A 1 1.53 -20.73 17.84
N LYS A 2 1.26 -19.47 18.14
CA LYS A 2 0.28 -18.67 17.41
C LYS A 2 0.98 -18.12 16.16
N THR A 3 0.57 -18.53 14.96
CA THR A 3 1.07 -17.96 13.71
C THR A 3 0.31 -16.67 13.43
N VAL A 4 1.03 -15.58 13.16
CA VAL A 4 0.43 -14.28 12.86
C VAL A 4 -0.01 -14.20 11.41
N VAL A 5 0.72 -14.85 10.51
CA VAL A 5 0.44 -14.98 9.08
C VAL A 5 0.30 -16.45 8.71
N ASN A 6 -0.84 -16.81 8.13
CA ASN A 6 -1.14 -18.20 7.75
C ASN A 6 -2.22 -18.22 6.65
N SER A 7 -1.82 -18.02 5.42
CA SER A 7 -2.72 -17.96 4.26
C SER A 7 -2.27 -18.90 3.16
N TRP A 8 -2.97 -20.02 3.02
CA TRP A 8 -2.62 -21.09 2.06
C TRP A 8 -3.59 -21.16 0.87
N ASN A 9 -4.73 -20.44 0.97
CA ASN A 9 -5.75 -20.38 -0.06
C ASN A 9 -6.67 -19.16 0.17
N GLU A 10 -7.60 -18.92 -0.75
CA GLU A 10 -8.50 -17.76 -0.73
C GLU A 10 -9.92 -18.08 -0.20
N TRP A 11 -10.19 -19.32 0.20
CA TRP A 11 -11.54 -19.76 0.60
C TRP A 11 -11.67 -20.18 2.06
N ASP A 12 -10.58 -20.31 2.79
CA ASP A 12 -10.61 -20.54 4.22
C ASP A 12 -11.17 -19.31 4.97
N PRO A 13 -11.80 -19.50 6.15
CA PRO A 13 -12.32 -18.38 6.93
C PRO A 13 -11.24 -17.35 7.24
N LEU A 14 -11.50 -16.10 6.86
CA LEU A 14 -10.61 -14.97 7.13
C LEU A 14 -10.49 -14.77 8.65
N LYS A 15 -9.26 -14.64 9.16
CA LYS A 15 -8.96 -14.44 10.59
C LYS A 15 -8.18 -13.17 10.88
N HIS A 16 -7.42 -12.71 9.90
CA HIS A 16 -6.55 -11.55 10.01
C HIS A 16 -6.40 -10.86 8.65
N VAL A 17 -6.48 -9.55 8.63
CA VAL A 17 -6.37 -8.76 7.39
C VAL A 17 -5.73 -7.39 7.65
N ILE A 18 -5.06 -6.85 6.66
CA ILE A 18 -4.59 -5.47 6.65
C ILE A 18 -5.57 -4.65 5.80
N VAL A 19 -6.19 -3.64 6.40
CA VAL A 19 -7.06 -2.68 5.72
C VAL A 19 -6.30 -1.36 5.58
N GLY A 20 -6.19 -0.85 4.36
CA GLY A 20 -5.43 0.36 4.06
C GLY A 20 -6.00 1.65 4.66
N ARG A 21 -5.29 2.76 4.45
CA ARG A 21 -5.67 4.12 4.87
C ARG A 21 -5.51 5.09 3.73
N ALA A 22 -6.37 6.11 3.70
CA ALA A 22 -6.34 7.17 2.68
C ALA A 22 -5.65 8.46 3.17
N ASP A 23 -5.12 8.46 4.39
CA ASP A 23 -4.45 9.62 4.96
C ASP A 23 -3.34 10.12 4.02
N ASP A 24 -3.29 11.42 3.81
CA ASP A 24 -2.30 12.11 3.00
C ASP A 24 -2.12 11.59 1.55
N CYS A 25 -3.10 10.86 1.03
CA CYS A 25 -3.08 10.40 -0.36
C CYS A 25 -2.93 11.57 -1.34
N HIS A 26 -2.09 11.36 -2.34
CA HIS A 26 -1.81 12.31 -3.42
C HIS A 26 -2.28 11.80 -4.77
N ILE A 27 -2.58 12.72 -5.68
CA ILE A 27 -2.59 12.46 -7.11
C ILE A 27 -1.12 12.60 -7.53
N PRO A 28 -0.49 11.54 -8.07
CA PRO A 28 0.92 11.60 -8.41
C PRO A 28 1.18 12.52 -9.59
N PRO A 29 2.42 13.03 -9.74
CA PRO A 29 2.80 13.75 -10.93
C PRO A 29 2.67 12.87 -12.18
N GLU A 30 2.62 13.51 -13.34
CA GLU A 30 2.60 12.81 -14.63
C GLU A 30 3.82 11.91 -14.76
N GLU A 31 3.57 10.68 -15.18
CA GLU A 31 4.60 9.73 -15.56
C GLU A 31 4.07 8.80 -16.65
N PRO A 32 4.91 8.30 -17.59
CA PRO A 32 4.44 7.55 -18.76
C PRO A 32 3.57 6.35 -18.42
N ALA A 33 3.91 5.62 -17.38
CA ALA A 33 3.17 4.43 -16.96
C ALA A 33 1.77 4.76 -16.39
N LEU A 34 1.61 5.92 -15.76
CA LEU A 34 0.33 6.40 -15.25
C LEU A 34 -0.51 6.99 -16.38
N ASP A 35 0.10 7.81 -17.23
CA ASP A 35 -0.58 8.50 -18.33
C ASP A 35 -1.15 7.51 -19.33
N ALA A 36 -0.49 6.38 -19.55
CA ALA A 36 -1.01 5.30 -20.40
C ALA A 36 -2.35 4.69 -19.89
N LYS A 37 -2.69 4.91 -18.61
CA LYS A 37 -3.92 4.37 -18.00
C LYS A 37 -5.00 5.42 -17.72
N VAL A 38 -4.63 6.68 -17.69
CA VAL A 38 -5.57 7.78 -17.49
C VAL A 38 -6.09 8.24 -18.86
N PRO A 39 -7.40 8.15 -19.13
CA PRO A 39 -7.97 8.62 -20.39
C PRO A 39 -7.59 10.07 -20.70
N GLU A 40 -7.40 10.38 -21.98
CA GLU A 40 -6.99 11.72 -22.42
C GLU A 40 -8.01 12.81 -22.06
N ASP A 41 -9.28 12.45 -21.98
CA ASP A 41 -10.41 13.31 -21.61
C ASP A 41 -10.73 13.31 -20.10
N SER A 42 -9.89 12.68 -19.28
CA SER A 42 -10.09 12.64 -17.83
C SER A 42 -9.74 13.97 -17.18
N ASP A 43 -10.65 14.46 -16.32
CA ASP A 43 -10.41 15.63 -15.47
C ASP A 43 -9.24 15.46 -14.52
N MET A 44 -8.76 14.24 -14.32
CA MET A 44 -7.60 13.93 -13.49
C MET A 44 -6.27 14.15 -14.21
N ARG A 45 -6.27 14.26 -15.52
CA ARG A 45 -5.05 14.45 -16.31
C ARG A 45 -4.44 15.83 -16.05
N GLY A 46 -3.17 15.88 -15.76
CA GLY A 46 -2.45 17.13 -15.43
C GLY A 46 -2.74 17.68 -14.03
N GLN A 47 -3.60 17.04 -13.24
CA GLN A 47 -3.76 17.36 -11.83
C GLN A 47 -2.78 16.51 -11.01
N TRP A 48 -2.04 17.15 -10.15
CA TRP A 48 -1.19 16.48 -9.18
C TRP A 48 -1.17 17.25 -7.85
N GLY A 49 -0.85 16.54 -6.78
CA GLY A 49 -0.83 17.13 -5.44
C GLY A 49 -1.73 16.40 -4.45
N ARG A 50 -1.92 16.97 -3.29
CA ARG A 50 -2.76 16.38 -2.24
C ARG A 50 -4.21 16.27 -2.72
N ARG A 51 -4.82 15.11 -2.48
CA ARG A 51 -6.26 14.96 -2.73
C ARG A 51 -7.08 15.88 -1.81
N PRO A 52 -8.26 16.35 -2.26
CA PRO A 52 -9.14 17.14 -1.41
C PRO A 52 -9.40 16.43 -0.08
N GLN A 53 -9.35 17.17 1.02
CA GLN A 53 -9.50 16.60 2.37
C GLN A 53 -10.83 15.87 2.53
N GLU A 54 -11.91 16.41 1.98
CA GLU A 54 -13.23 15.76 1.99
C GLU A 54 -13.21 14.35 1.34
N THR A 55 -12.44 14.20 0.25
CA THR A 55 -12.28 12.90 -0.41
C THR A 55 -11.51 11.92 0.47
N ILE A 56 -10.45 12.39 1.14
CA ILE A 56 -9.65 11.60 2.08
C ILE A 56 -10.52 11.17 3.28
N ASP A 57 -11.26 12.10 3.87
CA ASP A 57 -12.11 11.84 5.04
C ASP A 57 -13.20 10.82 4.68
N ARG A 58 -13.84 10.98 3.53
CA ARG A 58 -14.86 10.04 3.06
C ARG A 58 -14.28 8.65 2.79
N ALA A 59 -13.10 8.56 2.19
CA ALA A 59 -12.44 7.29 1.98
C ALA A 59 -12.07 6.60 3.30
N ASN A 60 -11.54 7.35 4.27
CA ASN A 60 -11.22 6.82 5.59
C ASN A 60 -12.47 6.38 6.34
N GLU A 61 -13.57 7.14 6.29
CA GLU A 61 -14.85 6.71 6.87
C GLU A 61 -15.30 5.34 6.33
N LEU A 62 -15.23 5.14 5.02
CA LEU A 62 -15.60 3.86 4.39
C LEU A 62 -14.66 2.72 4.78
N LEU A 63 -13.36 2.99 4.85
CA LEU A 63 -12.36 2.01 5.28
C LEU A 63 -12.50 1.66 6.76
N ASP A 64 -12.83 2.63 7.62
CA ASP A 64 -13.05 2.41 9.06
C ASP A 64 -14.35 1.63 9.30
N ASN A 65 -15.41 1.92 8.55
CA ASN A 65 -16.64 1.14 8.58
C ASN A 65 -16.41 -0.30 8.13
N PHE A 66 -15.60 -0.51 7.10
CA PHE A 66 -15.22 -1.84 6.65
C PHE A 66 -14.38 -2.59 7.69
N ALA A 67 -13.40 -1.92 8.29
CA ALA A 67 -12.59 -2.49 9.37
C ALA A 67 -13.48 -2.91 10.55
N SER A 68 -14.36 -2.03 11.01
CA SER A 68 -15.30 -2.31 12.11
C SER A 68 -16.24 -3.49 11.80
N LEU A 69 -16.70 -3.61 10.56
CA LEU A 69 -17.53 -4.75 10.12
C LEU A 69 -16.76 -6.08 10.22
N LEU A 70 -15.48 -6.09 9.90
CA LEU A 70 -14.63 -7.28 10.01
C LEU A 70 -14.33 -7.61 11.48
N GLU A 71 -13.99 -6.60 12.29
CA GLU A 71 -13.74 -6.77 13.73
C GLU A 71 -14.96 -7.31 14.47
N ASN A 72 -16.17 -6.83 14.15
CA ASN A 72 -17.44 -7.35 14.69
C ASN A 72 -17.70 -8.83 14.34
N ARG A 73 -17.00 -9.37 13.34
CA ARG A 73 -17.00 -10.79 12.98
C ARG A 73 -15.85 -11.58 13.61
N GLY A 74 -15.11 -10.96 14.52
CA GLY A 74 -13.97 -11.59 15.20
C GLY A 74 -12.71 -11.69 14.35
N ILE A 75 -12.63 -10.92 13.26
CA ILE A 75 -11.44 -10.85 12.40
C ILE A 75 -10.49 -9.77 12.95
N ARG A 76 -9.23 -10.10 13.14
CA ARG A 76 -8.21 -9.11 13.48
C ARG A 76 -7.98 -8.20 12.27
N VAL A 77 -8.04 -6.88 12.50
CA VAL A 77 -7.71 -5.88 11.49
C VAL A 77 -6.49 -5.09 11.93
N ASP A 78 -5.45 -5.08 11.10
CA ASP A 78 -4.30 -4.20 11.26
C ASP A 78 -4.34 -3.10 10.17
N ARG A 79 -3.74 -1.94 10.48
CA ARG A 79 -3.75 -0.76 9.60
C ARG A 79 -2.31 -0.30 9.34
N PRO A 80 -1.97 0.12 8.11
CA PRO A 80 -0.66 0.70 7.83
C PRO A 80 -0.45 2.01 8.59
N THR A 81 0.79 2.43 8.72
CA THR A 81 1.18 3.75 9.22
C THR A 81 1.48 4.65 8.01
N PRO A 82 0.61 5.62 7.68
CA PRO A 82 0.86 6.54 6.57
C PRO A 82 2.18 7.30 6.75
N ILE A 83 2.87 7.54 5.64
CA ILE A 83 4.01 8.45 5.57
C ILE A 83 3.57 9.77 4.93
N ASP A 84 4.43 10.77 4.93
CA ASP A 84 4.17 12.03 4.23
C ASP A 84 4.39 11.85 2.72
N PHE A 85 3.30 11.58 2.00
CA PHE A 85 3.32 11.35 0.55
C PHE A 85 3.56 12.62 -0.28
N SER A 86 3.56 13.81 0.32
CA SER A 86 3.89 15.07 -0.35
C SER A 86 5.38 15.20 -0.65
N LYS A 87 6.22 14.43 0.05
CA LYS A 87 7.66 14.53 -0.09
C LYS A 87 8.15 13.86 -1.37
N PRO A 88 9.09 14.51 -2.06
CA PRO A 88 9.76 13.87 -3.17
C PRO A 88 10.60 12.69 -2.70
N ALA A 89 10.81 11.76 -3.61
CA ALA A 89 11.69 10.61 -3.38
C ALA A 89 12.69 10.49 -4.54
N THR A 90 13.95 10.25 -4.19
CA THR A 90 15.04 10.11 -5.15
C THR A 90 15.81 8.83 -4.90
N THR A 91 16.08 8.12 -5.96
CA THR A 91 16.98 6.97 -5.98
C THR A 91 18.14 7.27 -6.93
N PRO A 92 19.17 6.42 -7.02
CA PRO A 92 20.20 6.57 -8.03
C PRO A 92 19.68 6.50 -9.48
N ASP A 93 18.48 5.95 -9.70
CA ASP A 93 17.95 5.66 -11.04
C ASP A 93 16.82 6.59 -11.46
N PHE A 94 16.03 7.14 -10.51
CA PHE A 94 14.88 8.01 -10.81
C PHE A 94 14.56 8.99 -9.68
N HIS A 95 13.72 9.97 -10.03
CA HIS A 95 13.13 10.94 -9.12
C HIS A 95 11.61 10.95 -9.28
N THR A 96 10.86 11.21 -8.18
CA THR A 96 9.44 11.53 -8.20
C THR A 96 9.16 12.69 -7.26
N ASP A 97 8.35 13.65 -7.69
CA ASP A 97 8.05 14.87 -6.92
C ASP A 97 7.11 14.64 -5.75
N SER A 98 6.30 13.59 -5.83
CA SER A 98 5.44 13.15 -4.73
C SER A 98 5.18 11.65 -4.83
N GLN A 99 4.57 11.09 -3.79
CA GLN A 99 4.20 9.69 -3.72
C GLN A 99 2.68 9.56 -3.78
N PHE A 100 2.13 8.35 -3.72
CA PHE A 100 0.71 8.10 -3.97
C PHE A 100 -0.12 7.94 -2.69
N GLY A 101 0.13 6.92 -1.88
CA GLY A 101 -0.68 6.58 -0.71
C GLY A 101 -0.43 5.16 -0.21
N CYS A 102 -1.25 4.70 0.76
CA CYS A 102 -1.17 3.34 1.29
C CYS A 102 -2.55 2.67 1.42
N MET A 103 -3.48 3.05 0.55
CA MET A 103 -4.84 2.54 0.60
C MET A 103 -4.98 1.08 0.13
N PRO A 104 -4.27 0.60 -0.93
CA PRO A 104 -4.41 -0.77 -1.40
C PRO A 104 -3.26 -1.70 -0.92
N PRO A 105 -3.36 -2.33 0.28
CA PRO A 105 -2.30 -3.23 0.79
C PRO A 105 -1.97 -4.37 -0.18
N ARG A 106 -2.98 -4.92 -0.84
CA ARG A 106 -2.85 -6.05 -1.78
C ARG A 106 -1.94 -5.78 -2.97
N ASP A 107 -1.73 -4.53 -3.34
CA ASP A 107 -0.84 -4.16 -4.44
C ASP A 107 0.63 -4.22 -4.03
N VAL A 108 0.89 -4.06 -2.73
CA VAL A 108 2.24 -3.95 -2.16
C VAL A 108 2.68 -5.24 -1.47
N LEU A 109 1.73 -6.00 -0.93
CA LEU A 109 1.99 -7.18 -0.12
C LEU A 109 1.29 -8.40 -0.71
N LEU A 110 2.06 -9.46 -0.93
CA LEU A 110 1.55 -10.79 -1.28
C LEU A 110 1.77 -11.72 -0.10
N THR A 111 0.69 -12.36 0.37
CA THR A 111 0.77 -13.34 1.46
C THR A 111 0.74 -14.76 0.91
N VAL A 112 1.74 -15.58 1.26
CA VAL A 112 1.82 -16.99 0.87
C VAL A 112 2.22 -17.82 2.08
N GLY A 113 1.32 -18.65 2.57
CA GLY A 113 1.57 -19.45 3.78
C GLY A 113 1.86 -18.56 5.00
N SER A 114 3.05 -18.69 5.58
CA SER A 114 3.52 -17.91 6.73
C SER A 114 4.42 -16.74 6.34
N GLU A 115 4.44 -16.36 5.08
CA GLU A 115 5.32 -15.35 4.53
C GLU A 115 4.55 -14.20 3.91
N ILE A 116 5.05 -12.98 4.07
CA ILE A 116 4.62 -11.80 3.31
C ILE A 116 5.76 -11.37 2.42
N LEU A 117 5.46 -11.26 1.13
CA LEU A 117 6.38 -10.80 0.11
C LEU A 117 6.04 -9.36 -0.28
N GLU A 118 7.00 -8.44 -0.21
CA GLU A 118 6.85 -7.11 -0.80
C GLU A 118 6.85 -7.22 -2.32
N ALA A 119 5.73 -6.85 -2.93
CA ALA A 119 5.62 -6.82 -4.38
C ALA A 119 6.43 -5.66 -4.98
N THR A 120 6.80 -5.82 -6.23
CA THR A 120 7.41 -4.75 -7.01
C THR A 120 6.35 -3.79 -7.52
N MET A 121 6.69 -2.50 -7.58
CA MET A 121 5.83 -1.46 -8.14
C MET A 121 6.43 -0.93 -9.42
N SER A 122 5.59 -0.79 -10.46
CA SER A 122 6.00 -0.26 -11.76
C SER A 122 5.93 1.27 -11.84
N TYR A 123 5.30 1.92 -10.85
CA TYR A 123 5.19 3.38 -10.80
C TYR A 123 6.22 3.96 -9.85
N ARG A 124 6.92 5.01 -10.24
CA ARG A 124 7.90 5.71 -9.40
C ARG A 124 7.26 6.24 -8.13
N CYS A 125 6.11 6.89 -8.24
CA CYS A 125 5.34 7.44 -7.13
C CYS A 125 4.86 6.39 -6.11
N ARG A 126 4.81 5.12 -6.47
CA ARG A 126 4.39 4.02 -5.60
C ARG A 126 5.54 3.16 -5.07
N TRP A 127 6.75 3.43 -5.50
CA TRP A 127 7.92 2.59 -5.20
C TRP A 127 8.15 2.39 -3.70
N PHE A 128 7.88 3.40 -2.89
CA PHE A 128 8.12 3.39 -1.45
C PHE A 128 6.87 3.14 -0.59
N GLU A 129 5.73 2.75 -1.16
CA GLU A 129 4.52 2.46 -0.39
C GLU A 129 4.71 1.37 0.67
N TYR A 130 5.63 0.42 0.45
CA TYR A 130 5.96 -0.62 1.42
C TYR A 130 6.42 -0.06 2.78
N LEU A 131 6.96 1.15 2.84
CA LEU A 131 7.37 1.79 4.09
C LEU A 131 6.21 1.99 5.07
N CYS A 132 4.99 2.15 4.56
CA CYS A 132 3.80 2.27 5.38
C CYS A 132 3.46 0.97 6.14
N TYR A 133 3.95 -0.15 5.65
CA TYR A 133 3.69 -1.48 6.21
C TYR A 133 4.82 -2.02 7.07
N ARG A 134 6.00 -1.40 7.03
CA ARG A 134 7.17 -1.82 7.81
C ARG A 134 6.91 -1.93 9.31
N PRO A 135 6.19 -0.98 9.97
CA PRO A 135 5.86 -1.11 11.39
C PRO A 135 5.00 -2.35 11.70
N LEU A 136 4.14 -2.78 10.75
CA LEU A 136 3.39 -4.02 10.90
C LEU A 136 4.28 -5.26 10.77
N MET A 137 5.24 -5.25 9.84
CA MET A 137 6.19 -6.38 9.67
C MET A 137 7.04 -6.55 10.92
N GLU A 138 7.53 -5.46 11.51
CA GLU A 138 8.28 -5.46 12.75
C GLU A 138 7.45 -6.07 13.90
N LYS A 139 6.20 -5.61 14.06
CA LYS A 139 5.26 -6.16 15.03
C LYS A 139 4.99 -7.66 14.81
N TYR A 140 4.90 -8.12 13.56
CA TYR A 140 4.65 -9.52 13.26
C TYR A 140 5.85 -10.40 13.60
N TRP A 141 7.08 -9.93 13.42
CA TRP A 141 8.28 -10.63 13.89
C TRP A 141 8.34 -10.76 15.42
N GLU A 142 7.88 -9.72 16.15
CA GLU A 142 7.79 -9.77 17.60
C GLU A 142 6.73 -10.77 18.09
N GLU A 143 5.61 -10.87 17.36
CA GLU A 143 4.50 -11.77 17.71
C GLU A 143 4.77 -13.24 17.32
N ASP A 144 5.50 -13.48 16.24
CA ASP A 144 5.71 -14.81 15.66
C ASP A 144 7.13 -14.97 15.10
N PRO A 145 8.01 -15.72 15.79
CA PRO A 145 9.39 -15.93 15.33
C PRO A 145 9.51 -16.76 14.04
N ASN A 146 8.43 -17.38 13.57
CA ASN A 146 8.42 -18.13 12.32
C ASN A 146 7.88 -17.28 11.14
N PHE A 147 7.41 -16.07 11.40
CA PHE A 147 7.01 -15.15 10.34
C PHE A 147 8.18 -14.81 9.43
N ARG A 148 7.94 -14.85 8.14
CA ARG A 148 8.90 -14.46 7.13
C ARG A 148 8.42 -13.24 6.36
N HIS A 149 9.35 -12.35 6.09
CA HIS A 149 9.13 -11.18 5.27
C HIS A 149 10.30 -11.02 4.32
N GLU A 150 9.99 -11.02 3.04
CA GLU A 150 10.96 -10.90 1.96
C GLU A 150 10.53 -9.80 0.99
N ALA A 151 11.49 -9.19 0.33
CA ALA A 151 11.22 -8.27 -0.77
C ALA A 151 11.47 -8.98 -2.10
N ALA A 152 10.50 -8.95 -3.01
CA ALA A 152 10.72 -9.41 -4.36
C ALA A 152 11.83 -8.57 -5.03
N PRO A 153 12.63 -9.14 -5.95
CA PRO A 153 13.59 -8.38 -6.73
C PRO A 153 12.89 -7.22 -7.43
N LYS A 154 13.28 -5.99 -7.09
CA LYS A 154 12.64 -4.80 -7.66
C LYS A 154 13.24 -4.49 -9.04
N PRO A 155 12.41 -4.24 -10.07
CA PRO A 155 12.91 -3.80 -11.36
C PRO A 155 13.61 -2.46 -11.23
N ARG A 156 14.58 -2.23 -12.08
CA ARG A 156 15.23 -0.93 -12.17
C ARG A 156 14.33 0.00 -12.98
N LEU A 157 13.72 0.97 -12.31
CA LEU A 157 13.04 2.07 -12.98
C LEU A 157 14.03 3.18 -13.32
N THR A 158 13.83 3.87 -14.42
CA THR A 158 14.66 4.99 -14.82
C THR A 158 13.79 6.18 -15.21
N ASP A 159 14.38 7.39 -15.30
CA ASP A 159 13.66 8.58 -15.76
C ASP A 159 13.45 8.58 -17.29
N ARG A 160 13.88 7.54 -17.96
CA ARG A 160 13.77 7.41 -19.44
C ARG A 160 12.72 6.40 -19.89
N ASP A 161 12.12 5.68 -18.97
CA ASP A 161 11.15 4.61 -19.24
C ASP A 161 9.71 5.13 -19.13
#